data_e5620ef7d674f68605197bd8dcd88be4
#
_entry.id   e5620ef7d674f68605197bd8dcd88be4
#
_cell.length_a   1.000
_cell.length_b   1.000
_cell.length_c   1.000
_cell.angle_alpha   90.00
_cell.angle_beta   90.00
_cell.angle_gamma   90.00
#
_symmetry.space_group_name_H-M   'P 1'
#
loop_
_entity.id
_entity.type
_entity.pdbx_description
1 polymer ?
#
loop_
_entity_poly.entity_id
_entity_poly.type
_entity_poly.pdbx_seq_one_letter_code
_entity_poly.pdbx_strand_id
1 'polypeptide(L)'
;MPAPAGRSTAEQRKHLLALLTPVVAASGHDLEDVSVQVVGRRSVVRVVIDRDEGVDLDAIAEVSRSISSTMDHAANDLFAGSYVLEVSSPGVDRPLTERRHWARAVGRLVAVNGVEGRVLSTGDAGIELQSRDGTRIIDWDELGPGAVQVEFNRKGAFDDEMAEG
;
A
#
# COMPACT_ATOMS: atom_id res chain seq x y z
N MET A 1 23.99 21.86 -24.25
CA MET A 1 22.72 21.38 -24.05
C MET A 1 22.64 20.49 -22.90
N PRO A 2 21.86 20.83 -22.06
CA PRO A 2 21.68 19.95 -20.97
C PRO A 2 21.21 18.66 -21.57
N ALA A 3 21.81 17.67 -21.16
CA ALA A 3 21.19 16.43 -21.23
C ALA A 3 19.75 16.71 -21.06
N PRO A 4 18.94 16.18 -21.87
CA PRO A 4 17.57 16.39 -21.67
C PRO A 4 17.45 16.24 -20.22
N ALA A 5 17.25 17.36 -19.61
CA ALA A 5 17.13 17.44 -18.19
C ALA A 5 16.12 16.47 -17.79
N GLY A 6 15.81 15.56 -18.31
CA GLY A 6 14.79 14.76 -17.93
C GLY A 6 13.50 15.52 -17.94
N ARG A 7 12.47 14.85 -17.91
CA ARG A 7 11.16 15.41 -17.74
C ARG A 7 11.01 15.87 -16.29
N SER A 8 10.08 16.78 -16.06
CA SER A 8 9.78 17.18 -14.69
C SER A 8 9.32 15.97 -13.90
N THR A 9 9.42 16.06 -12.57
CA THR A 9 8.94 14.96 -11.74
C THR A 9 7.46 14.69 -11.94
N ALA A 10 6.68 15.73 -12.23
CA ALA A 10 5.26 15.56 -12.51
C ALA A 10 5.03 14.76 -13.78
N GLU A 11 5.81 15.03 -14.82
CA GLU A 11 5.71 14.29 -16.07
C GLU A 11 6.19 12.85 -15.90
N GLN A 12 7.27 12.69 -15.15
CA GLN A 12 7.80 11.34 -14.85
C GLN A 12 6.75 10.52 -14.11
N ARG A 13 6.12 11.13 -13.11
CA ARG A 13 5.07 10.45 -12.35
C ARG A 13 3.91 10.02 -13.23
N LYS A 14 3.45 10.93 -14.09
CA LYS A 14 2.35 10.64 -14.99
C LYS A 14 2.68 9.49 -15.93
N HIS A 15 3.87 9.52 -16.50
CA HIS A 15 4.32 8.45 -17.38
C HIS A 15 4.40 7.12 -16.66
N LEU A 16 4.95 7.13 -15.45
CA LEU A 16 5.09 5.92 -14.66
C LEU A 16 3.74 5.37 -14.23
N LEU A 17 2.78 6.23 -13.89
CA LEU A 17 1.44 5.76 -13.56
C LEU A 17 0.85 4.99 -14.75
N ALA A 18 0.97 5.53 -15.95
CA ALA A 18 0.44 4.86 -17.14
C ALA A 18 1.18 3.56 -17.42
N LEU A 19 2.49 3.56 -17.25
CA LEU A 19 3.33 2.40 -17.55
C LEU A 19 3.13 1.27 -16.53
N LEU A 20 3.05 1.61 -15.26
CA LEU A 20 3.08 0.62 -14.19
C LEU A 20 1.72 0.13 -13.73
N THR A 21 0.65 0.87 -13.99
CA THR A 21 -0.68 0.43 -13.61
C THR A 21 -1.00 -0.97 -14.14
N PRO A 22 -0.82 -1.26 -15.44
CA PRO A 22 -1.10 -2.62 -15.92
C PRO A 22 -0.15 -3.67 -15.35
N VAL A 23 1.09 -3.29 -15.07
CA VAL A 23 2.07 -4.24 -14.50
C VAL A 23 1.64 -4.66 -13.10
N VAL A 24 1.26 -3.70 -12.28
CA VAL A 24 0.82 -3.97 -10.92
C VAL A 24 -0.50 -4.75 -10.94
N ALA A 25 -1.41 -4.37 -11.83
CA ALA A 25 -2.69 -5.08 -11.96
C ALA A 25 -2.49 -6.54 -12.37
N ALA A 26 -1.55 -6.78 -13.27
CA ALA A 26 -1.26 -8.14 -13.72
C ALA A 26 -0.72 -9.01 -12.58
N SER A 27 -0.14 -8.39 -11.57
CA SER A 27 0.34 -9.09 -10.38
C SER A 27 -0.74 -9.30 -9.32
N GLY A 28 -1.97 -8.87 -9.61
CA GLY A 28 -3.08 -9.02 -8.67
C GLY A 28 -3.14 -7.94 -7.60
N HIS A 29 -2.50 -6.81 -7.85
CA HIS A 29 -2.43 -5.71 -6.89
C HIS A 29 -2.95 -4.43 -7.54
N ASP A 30 -3.21 -3.43 -6.71
CA ASP A 30 -3.62 -2.11 -7.16
C ASP A 30 -2.46 -1.14 -6.99
N LEU A 31 -2.25 -0.30 -7.97
CA LEU A 31 -1.26 0.77 -7.88
C LEU A 31 -1.92 1.95 -7.16
N GLU A 32 -1.49 2.21 -5.93
CA GLU A 32 -2.09 3.26 -5.12
C GLU A 32 -1.44 4.62 -5.38
N ASP A 33 -0.14 4.64 -5.58
CA ASP A 33 0.55 5.90 -5.81
C ASP A 33 1.92 5.65 -6.39
N VAL A 34 2.42 6.65 -7.10
CA VAL A 34 3.80 6.70 -7.58
C VAL A 34 4.31 8.10 -7.28
N SER A 35 5.50 8.19 -6.72
CA SER A 35 6.15 9.47 -6.54
C SER A 35 7.58 9.40 -7.05
N VAL A 36 8.08 10.55 -7.50
CA VAL A 36 9.44 10.67 -7.96
C VAL A 36 10.07 11.83 -7.19
N GLN A 37 11.19 11.54 -6.56
CA GLN A 37 11.93 12.54 -5.79
C GLN A 37 13.37 12.54 -6.28
N VAL A 38 13.92 13.72 -6.51
CA VAL A 38 15.31 13.84 -6.93
C VAL A 38 16.16 14.10 -5.70
N VAL A 39 17.16 13.25 -5.51
CA VAL A 39 18.10 13.38 -4.40
C VAL A 39 19.50 13.35 -5.00
N GLY A 40 20.12 14.53 -5.08
CA GLY A 40 21.41 14.68 -5.75
C GLY A 40 21.28 14.37 -7.24
N ARG A 41 22.05 13.42 -7.72
CA ARG A 41 22.01 12.99 -9.12
C ARG A 41 21.13 11.78 -9.34
N ARG A 42 20.44 11.37 -8.31
CA ARG A 42 19.68 10.13 -8.33
C ARG A 42 18.20 10.46 -8.20
N SER A 43 17.40 9.69 -8.87
CA SER A 43 15.94 9.76 -8.69
C SER A 43 15.50 8.60 -7.82
N VAL A 44 14.59 8.88 -6.90
CA VAL A 44 13.97 7.83 -6.10
C VAL A 44 12.53 7.70 -6.59
N VAL A 45 12.19 6.52 -7.09
CA VAL A 45 10.84 6.22 -7.54
C VAL A 45 10.21 5.37 -6.45
N ARG A 46 9.17 5.90 -5.85
CA ARG A 46 8.46 5.20 -4.79
C ARG A 46 7.10 4.77 -5.31
N VAL A 47 6.86 3.49 -5.27
CA VAL A 47 5.62 2.88 -5.76
C VAL A 47 4.89 2.28 -4.57
N VAL A 48 3.64 2.68 -4.41
CA VAL A 48 2.80 2.15 -3.33
C VAL A 48 1.75 1.25 -3.95
N ILE A 49 1.71 0.02 -3.51
CA ILE A 49 0.74 -0.98 -3.99
C ILE A 49 -0.11 -1.46 -2.84
N ASP A 50 -1.30 -1.92 -3.16
CA ASP A 50 -2.19 -2.47 -2.15
C ASP A 50 -3.05 -3.55 -2.79
N ARG A 51 -3.76 -4.29 -1.96
CA ARG A 51 -4.79 -5.20 -2.41
C ARG A 51 -5.66 -5.54 -1.21
N ASP A 52 -6.88 -6.04 -1.50
CA ASP A 52 -7.88 -6.23 -0.45
C ASP A 52 -7.43 -7.18 0.65
N GLU A 53 -6.67 -8.20 0.30
CA GLU A 53 -6.20 -9.20 1.28
C GLU A 53 -4.92 -8.77 1.99
N GLY A 54 -4.37 -7.62 1.65
CA GLY A 54 -3.10 -7.17 2.19
C GLY A 54 -1.94 -7.58 1.30
N VAL A 55 -0.79 -6.99 1.57
CA VAL A 55 0.42 -7.22 0.77
C VAL A 55 1.51 -7.71 1.70
N ASP A 56 2.08 -8.87 1.44
CA ASP A 56 3.19 -9.38 2.24
C ASP A 56 4.54 -9.10 1.56
N LEU A 57 5.62 -9.42 2.24
CA LEU A 57 6.96 -9.12 1.76
C LEU A 57 7.30 -9.87 0.48
N ASP A 58 6.83 -11.10 0.34
CA ASP A 58 7.08 -11.87 -0.88
C ASP A 58 6.36 -11.24 -2.07
N ALA A 59 5.15 -10.76 -1.85
CA ALA A 59 4.41 -10.08 -2.90
C ALA A 59 5.09 -8.78 -3.31
N ILE A 60 5.58 -8.02 -2.34
CA ILE A 60 6.31 -6.79 -2.62
C ILE A 60 7.56 -7.09 -3.46
N ALA A 61 8.29 -8.14 -3.10
CA ALA A 61 9.49 -8.52 -3.85
C ALA A 61 9.15 -8.91 -5.28
N GLU A 62 8.09 -9.67 -5.48
CA GLU A 62 7.67 -10.07 -6.81
C GLU A 62 7.25 -8.89 -7.67
N VAL A 63 6.41 -8.02 -7.11
CA VAL A 63 5.94 -6.84 -7.84
C VAL A 63 7.12 -5.92 -8.14
N SER A 64 8.03 -5.78 -7.19
CA SER A 64 9.22 -4.96 -7.37
C SER A 64 10.06 -5.45 -8.55
N ARG A 65 10.23 -6.76 -8.68
CA ARG A 65 10.98 -7.32 -9.81
C ARG A 65 10.26 -7.05 -11.14
N SER A 66 8.95 -7.19 -11.16
CA SER A 66 8.17 -6.93 -12.37
C SER A 66 8.25 -5.46 -12.77
N ILE A 67 8.15 -4.57 -11.80
CA ILE A 67 8.26 -3.14 -12.06
C ILE A 67 9.65 -2.79 -12.56
N SER A 68 10.68 -3.32 -11.89
CA SER A 68 12.06 -3.05 -12.26
C SER A 68 12.34 -3.49 -13.69
N SER A 69 11.90 -4.68 -14.05
CA SER A 69 12.07 -5.20 -15.40
C SER A 69 11.37 -4.30 -16.44
N THR A 70 10.15 -3.87 -16.13
CA THR A 70 9.40 -3.00 -17.03
C THR A 70 10.10 -1.65 -17.20
N MET A 71 10.59 -1.09 -16.10
CA MET A 71 11.28 0.19 -16.16
C MET A 71 12.59 0.10 -16.94
N ASP A 72 13.32 -0.99 -16.77
CA ASP A 72 14.56 -1.18 -17.51
C ASP A 72 14.36 -1.24 -19.01
N HIS A 73 13.21 -1.73 -19.45
CA HIS A 73 12.91 -1.84 -20.87
C HIS A 73 12.20 -0.64 -21.45
N ALA A 74 11.35 0.01 -20.66
CA ALA A 74 10.42 1.00 -21.20
C ALA A 74 10.60 2.39 -20.62
N ALA A 75 11.42 2.57 -19.61
CA ALA A 75 11.55 3.88 -18.96
C ALA A 75 12.99 4.37 -18.89
N ASN A 76 13.89 3.79 -19.68
CA ASN A 76 15.29 4.18 -19.68
C ASN A 76 15.49 5.67 -19.94
N ASP A 77 14.67 6.26 -20.81
CA ASP A 77 14.83 7.65 -21.19
C ASP A 77 14.14 8.61 -20.24
N LEU A 78 13.45 8.10 -19.27
CA LEU A 78 12.64 8.91 -18.38
C LEU A 78 13.50 9.69 -17.37
N PHE A 79 14.64 9.14 -17.03
CA PHE A 79 15.54 9.72 -16.02
C PHE A 79 16.85 10.08 -16.64
N ALA A 80 17.38 11.25 -16.28
CA ALA A 80 18.67 11.72 -16.78
C ALA A 80 19.82 10.97 -16.15
N GLY A 81 19.64 10.40 -14.99
CA GLY A 81 20.68 9.67 -14.26
C GLY A 81 20.15 8.35 -13.74
N SER A 82 20.79 7.87 -12.71
CA SER A 82 20.34 6.63 -12.10
C SER A 82 19.06 6.81 -11.31
N TYR A 83 18.35 5.73 -11.10
CA TYR A 83 17.19 5.75 -10.23
C TYR A 83 17.21 4.58 -9.26
N VAL A 84 16.52 4.74 -8.17
CA VAL A 84 16.30 3.69 -7.18
C VAL A 84 14.81 3.46 -7.09
N LEU A 85 14.42 2.21 -7.09
CA LEU A 85 13.02 1.84 -6.98
C LEU A 85 12.73 1.37 -5.57
N GLU A 86 11.69 1.94 -4.96
CA GLU A 86 11.19 1.49 -3.67
C GLU A 86 9.73 1.11 -3.85
N VAL A 87 9.38 -0.09 -3.45
CA VAL A 87 8.01 -0.57 -3.51
C VAL A 87 7.55 -0.85 -2.09
N SER A 88 6.39 -0.33 -1.75
CA SER A 88 5.83 -0.50 -0.41
C SER A 88 4.31 -0.60 -0.49
N SER A 89 3.69 -0.89 0.64
CA SER A 89 2.24 -0.84 0.76
C SER A 89 1.88 0.26 1.77
N PRO A 90 0.63 0.75 1.77
CA PRO A 90 0.24 1.77 2.73
C PRO A 90 0.45 1.34 4.17
N GLY A 91 0.17 0.07 4.45
CA GLY A 91 0.42 -0.47 5.78
C GLY A 91 -0.26 0.33 6.87
N VAL A 92 0.44 0.42 7.99
CA VAL A 92 -0.11 1.04 9.19
C VAL A 92 -0.03 2.56 9.18
N ASP A 93 0.72 3.12 8.24
CA ASP A 93 0.95 4.57 8.24
C ASP A 93 -0.17 5.36 7.59
N ARG A 94 -1.06 4.71 6.89
CA ARG A 94 -2.11 5.40 6.18
C ARG A 94 -3.40 5.40 6.98
N PRO A 95 -3.93 6.59 7.29
CA PRO A 95 -5.21 6.61 8.02
C PRO A 95 -6.35 6.07 7.16
N LEU A 96 -7.29 5.43 7.82
CA LEU A 96 -8.50 4.90 7.18
C LEU A 96 -9.56 5.98 7.26
N THR A 97 -9.86 6.61 6.15
CA THR A 97 -10.80 7.74 6.11
C THR A 97 -11.95 7.53 5.15
N GLU A 98 -11.80 6.68 4.15
CA GLU A 98 -12.83 6.45 3.15
C GLU A 98 -13.36 5.02 3.27
N ARG A 99 -14.57 4.81 2.77
CA ARG A 99 -15.17 3.47 2.85
C ARG A 99 -14.29 2.41 2.23
N ARG A 100 -13.65 2.72 1.11
CA ARG A 100 -12.77 1.75 0.45
C ARG A 100 -11.57 1.38 1.32
N HIS A 101 -11.08 2.33 2.13
CA HIS A 101 -9.99 2.04 3.06
C HIS A 101 -10.43 1.00 4.08
N TRP A 102 -11.64 1.17 4.60
CA TRP A 102 -12.18 0.25 5.60
C TRP A 102 -12.47 -1.12 5.01
N ALA A 103 -12.94 -1.17 3.76
CA ALA A 103 -13.18 -2.44 3.09
C ALA A 103 -11.88 -3.24 2.96
N ARG A 104 -10.77 -2.56 2.68
CA ARG A 104 -9.47 -3.22 2.59
C ARG A 104 -8.91 -3.61 3.95
N ALA A 105 -9.42 -3.02 5.01
CA ALA A 105 -8.95 -3.31 6.37
C ALA A 105 -9.72 -4.47 7.02
N VAL A 106 -10.68 -5.06 6.34
CA VAL A 106 -11.41 -6.21 6.89
C VAL A 106 -10.42 -7.32 7.25
N GLY A 107 -10.57 -7.85 8.46
CA GLY A 107 -9.67 -8.85 8.98
C GLY A 107 -8.48 -8.29 9.74
N ARG A 108 -8.28 -6.98 9.73
CA ARG A 108 -7.12 -6.37 10.38
C ARG A 108 -7.51 -5.73 11.71
N LEU A 109 -6.51 -5.64 12.57
CA LEU A 109 -6.64 -4.94 13.84
C LEU A 109 -6.49 -3.44 13.58
N VAL A 110 -7.42 -2.65 14.09
CA VAL A 110 -7.41 -1.19 13.86
C VAL A 110 -7.67 -0.48 15.17
N ALA A 111 -7.27 0.78 15.23
CA ALA A 111 -7.64 1.70 16.30
C ALA A 111 -8.53 2.78 15.69
N VAL A 112 -9.69 2.99 16.25
CA VAL A 112 -10.62 4.00 15.78
C VAL A 112 -11.54 4.42 16.92
N ASN A 113 -11.87 5.71 16.97
CA ASN A 113 -12.76 6.27 18.00
C ASN A 113 -12.34 5.90 19.42
N GLY A 114 -11.02 5.78 19.63
CA GLY A 114 -10.49 5.45 20.95
C GLY A 114 -10.56 3.98 21.32
N VAL A 115 -10.93 3.12 20.38
CA VAL A 115 -11.11 1.69 20.63
C VAL A 115 -10.23 0.91 19.65
N GLU A 116 -9.64 -0.16 20.15
CA GLU A 116 -8.88 -1.08 19.29
C GLU A 116 -9.71 -2.32 19.06
N GLY A 117 -9.80 -2.76 17.83
CA GLY A 117 -10.59 -3.94 17.50
C GLY A 117 -10.30 -4.43 16.09
N ARG A 118 -10.86 -5.57 15.77
CA ARG A 118 -10.71 -6.18 14.46
C ARG A 118 -11.92 -5.87 13.61
N VAL A 119 -11.68 -5.44 12.38
CA VAL A 119 -12.75 -5.16 11.44
C VAL A 119 -13.28 -6.49 10.91
N LEU A 120 -14.53 -6.80 11.18
CA LEU A 120 -15.13 -8.06 10.73
C LEU A 120 -15.75 -7.91 9.36
N SER A 121 -16.38 -6.79 9.10
CA SER A 121 -17.04 -6.56 7.82
C SER A 121 -17.33 -5.08 7.65
N THR A 122 -17.65 -4.69 6.42
CA THR A 122 -18.14 -3.36 6.12
C THR A 122 -19.46 -3.51 5.36
N GLY A 123 -20.33 -2.54 5.52
CA GLY A 123 -21.63 -2.57 4.86
C GLY A 123 -22.18 -1.17 4.69
N ASP A 124 -23.44 -1.09 4.32
CA ASP A 124 -24.09 0.20 4.04
C ASP A 124 -24.17 1.08 5.29
N ALA A 125 -24.36 0.47 6.45
CA ALA A 125 -24.55 1.22 7.69
C ALA A 125 -23.23 1.67 8.32
N GLY A 126 -22.15 0.92 8.12
CA GLY A 126 -20.89 1.22 8.76
C GLY A 126 -19.99 0.02 8.77
N ILE A 127 -19.13 -0.06 9.79
CA ILE A 127 -18.22 -1.20 9.96
C ILE A 127 -18.64 -2.01 11.17
N GLU A 128 -18.35 -3.31 11.13
CA GLU A 128 -18.53 -4.18 12.27
C GLU A 128 -17.17 -4.40 12.89
N LEU A 129 -17.03 -4.02 14.16
CA LEU A 129 -15.76 -4.06 14.87
C LEU A 129 -15.86 -4.99 16.06
N GLN A 130 -14.93 -5.92 16.16
CA GLN A 130 -14.83 -6.83 17.31
C GLN A 130 -13.74 -6.32 18.24
N SER A 131 -14.13 -5.89 19.43
CA SER A 131 -13.19 -5.42 20.43
C SER A 131 -13.25 -6.36 21.64
N ARG A 132 -12.49 -6.03 22.68
CA ARG A 132 -12.51 -6.79 23.92
C ARG A 132 -13.91 -6.88 24.52
N ASP A 133 -14.68 -5.82 24.35
CA ASP A 133 -16.01 -5.72 24.97
C ASP A 133 -17.09 -6.36 24.12
N GLY A 134 -16.73 -6.93 22.99
CA GLY A 134 -17.69 -7.57 22.11
C GLY A 134 -17.69 -6.92 20.74
N THR A 135 -18.72 -7.25 19.96
CA THR A 135 -18.85 -6.79 18.61
C THR A 135 -19.85 -5.64 18.56
N ARG A 136 -19.55 -4.61 17.78
CA ARG A 136 -20.49 -3.53 17.56
C ARG A 136 -20.35 -2.96 16.17
N ILE A 137 -21.39 -2.28 15.73
CA ILE A 137 -21.40 -1.60 14.44
C ILE A 137 -21.19 -0.12 14.70
N ILE A 138 -20.24 0.47 13.98
CA ILE A 138 -19.99 1.91 14.04
C ILE A 138 -20.47 2.50 12.73
N ASP A 139 -21.47 3.41 12.84
CA ASP A 139 -22.04 4.09 11.70
C ASP A 139 -20.97 4.89 10.96
N TRP A 140 -21.09 4.95 9.63
CA TRP A 140 -20.18 5.75 8.84
C TRP A 140 -20.11 7.20 9.32
N ASP A 141 -21.22 7.75 9.76
CA ASP A 141 -21.28 9.13 10.22
C ASP A 141 -20.54 9.35 11.54
N GLU A 142 -20.40 8.30 12.32
CA GLU A 142 -19.73 8.38 13.63
C GLU A 142 -18.29 7.92 13.55
N LEU A 143 -17.90 7.35 12.43
CA LEU A 143 -16.59 6.73 12.29
C LEU A 143 -15.55 7.80 12.01
N GLY A 144 -14.60 7.94 12.92
CA GLY A 144 -13.46 8.83 12.72
C GLY A 144 -12.37 8.15 11.93
N PRO A 145 -11.26 8.86 11.73
CA PRO A 145 -10.13 8.23 11.06
C PRO A 145 -9.59 7.07 11.87
N GLY A 146 -9.25 6.01 11.20
CA GLY A 146 -8.71 4.82 11.85
C GLY A 146 -7.27 4.56 11.45
N ALA A 147 -6.61 3.71 12.20
CA ALA A 147 -5.23 3.32 11.92
C ALA A 147 -5.09 1.83 12.08
N VAL A 148 -4.50 1.19 11.08
CA VAL A 148 -4.20 -0.24 11.16
C VAL A 148 -3.07 -0.43 12.16
N GLN A 149 -3.22 -1.42 13.02
CA GLN A 149 -2.24 -1.72 14.06
C GLN A 149 -1.35 -2.86 13.63
N VAL A 150 -0.11 -2.82 14.04
CA VAL A 150 0.83 -3.90 13.75
C VAL A 150 0.56 -5.06 14.68
N GLU A 151 0.44 -6.26 14.12
CA GLU A 151 0.22 -7.48 14.89
C GLU A 151 1.48 -8.33 14.78
N PHE A 152 2.15 -8.54 15.88
CA PHE A 152 3.41 -9.27 15.89
C PHE A 152 3.27 -10.76 16.15
N ASN A 153 2.09 -11.23 16.51
CA ASN A 153 1.86 -12.61 16.89
C ASN A 153 1.05 -13.42 15.87
N ARG A 154 1.12 -13.06 14.69
CA ARG A 154 0.39 -13.81 13.68
C ARG A 154 1.07 -15.11 13.44
N LYS A 155 1.23 -15.21 13.60
CA LYS A 155 1.64 -15.97 13.11
C LYS A 155 1.78 -16.69 13.02
N GLY A 156 2.24 -16.50 13.36
CA GLY A 156 2.37 -16.73 13.12
C GLY A 156 2.34 -17.19 13.26
N ALA A 157 2.67 -17.27 13.60
CA ALA A 157 2.62 -17.38 13.69
C ALA A 157 2.34 -17.80 14.06
N PHE A 158 2.54 -17.85 14.31
CA PHE A 158 2.42 -18.05 14.61
C PHE A 158 2.23 -18.64 14.57
N ASP A 159 2.64 -18.73 14.52
CA ASP A 159 2.70 -19.11 14.50
C ASP A 159 2.62 -19.69 14.69
N ASP A 160 3.03 -19.88 14.74
CA ASP A 160 3.18 -20.23 14.84
C ASP A 160 3.08 -20.85 15.21
N GLU A 161 3.32 -20.97 15.32
CA GLU A 161 3.32 -21.21 15.51
C GLU A 161 3.15 -21.68 15.86
N MET A 162 3.42 -21.85 15.96
CA MET A 162 3.35 -22.04 16.12
C MET A 162 3.31 -22.53 16.49
N ALA A 163 3.62 -22.75 16.38
CA ALA A 163 3.63 -22.97 16.60
C ALA A 163 3.72 -23.38 17.18
N GLU A 164 3.85 -23.76 17.00
CA GLU A 164 3.80 -23.95 17.35
C GLU A 164 3.68 -24.14 17.55
N GLY A 165 4.00 -24.55 17.54
CA GLY A 165 3.86 -24.43 17.48
C GLY A 165 3.83 -24.50 17.78
#